data_9038c649b1275df500418f9fe3876d9c
#
_entry.id   9038c649b1275df500418f9fe3876d9c
#
_cell.length_a   1.000
_cell.length_b   1.000
_cell.length_c   1.000
_cell.angle_alpha   90.00
_cell.angle_beta   90.00
_cell.angle_gamma   90.00
#
_symmetry.space_group_name_H-M   'P 1'
#
loop_
_entity.id
_entity.type
_entity.pdbx_description
1 polymer ?
#
loop_
_entity_poly.entity_id
_entity_poly.type
_entity_poly.pdbx_seq_one_letter_code
_entity_poly.pdbx_strand_id
1 'polypeptide(L)'
;LDAILAVMPGPDYPGGGRIISSPSEIRQTYAIGRGSLRVRACYHFEELQRGQWQLVVDELPPAANAELVLSQIEEITNPKPKAGKKTISAEQANSKAAMLSVLDGVRNECDKDTKVRLVFEPKSSKVDRDFFVQMLLSQTSLECNAPMNLVMIGNDGRPAQKSLQQILSEWVQARLETVRRRTQARLNKVNARLHILEGRTKAIDNIDRVIEIVRFEDKPKEALMAEFGLTELQAEDILELRLRQLAKLEYERVEEEMKKLNAERETLEKILADEKTLKNVVAKETKEAAKLYGDARRTTIEEAKKASSEPVQVSEPVTVVVSQKGYVRCRTGHGHDAKLMSYKQGDSYLWSAECESTETLIVCGSNGRTY
;
A
#
# COMPACT_ATOMS: atom_id res chain seq x y z
N LEU A 1 17.36 -1.74 -7.46
CA LEU A 1 16.32 -1.52 -6.46
C LEU A 1 16.47 -0.14 -5.80
N ASP A 2 17.67 0.30 -5.46
CA ASP A 2 17.90 1.56 -4.73
C ASP A 2 17.41 2.80 -5.51
N ALA A 3 17.59 2.83 -6.82
CA ALA A 3 17.03 3.90 -7.67
C ALA A 3 15.48 3.89 -7.69
N ILE A 4 14.86 2.72 -7.53
CA ILE A 4 13.39 2.61 -7.42
C ILE A 4 12.95 3.13 -6.05
N LEU A 5 13.65 2.77 -4.99
CA LEU A 5 13.33 3.22 -3.63
C LEU A 5 13.52 4.73 -3.43
N ALA A 6 14.41 5.36 -4.17
CA ALA A 6 14.54 6.83 -4.16
C ALA A 6 13.26 7.56 -4.62
N VAL A 7 12.48 6.93 -5.51
CA VAL A 7 11.22 7.48 -6.04
C VAL A 7 10.00 6.90 -5.30
N MET A 8 10.09 5.64 -4.89
CA MET A 8 9.02 4.91 -4.21
C MET A 8 9.55 4.29 -2.91
N PRO A 9 9.69 5.08 -1.83
CA PRO A 9 10.36 4.68 -0.61
C PRO A 9 9.64 3.60 0.19
N GLY A 10 8.37 3.33 -0.09
CA GLY A 10 7.57 2.30 0.56
C GLY A 10 6.16 2.22 -0.01
N PRO A 11 5.34 1.28 0.44
CA PRO A 11 3.95 1.17 0.02
C PRO A 11 3.14 2.39 0.44
N ASP A 12 2.05 2.65 -0.27
CA ASP A 12 1.06 3.65 0.07
C ASP A 12 -0.28 2.94 0.35
N TYR A 13 -0.81 3.14 1.53
CA TYR A 13 -2.04 2.47 1.95
C TYR A 13 -3.25 3.40 1.77
N PRO A 14 -4.40 2.87 1.31
CA PRO A 14 -5.60 3.69 1.08
C PRO A 14 -6.11 4.43 2.33
N GLY A 15 -5.89 3.85 3.51
CA GLY A 15 -6.25 4.44 4.80
C GLY A 15 -5.21 5.38 5.41
N GLY A 16 -4.08 5.58 4.73
CA GLY A 16 -2.96 6.37 5.27
C GLY A 16 -2.15 5.58 6.30
N GLY A 17 -1.82 6.24 7.40
CA GLY A 17 -0.98 5.71 8.47
C GLY A 17 0.50 6.02 8.28
N ARG A 18 1.30 5.62 9.26
CA ARG A 18 2.74 5.90 9.33
C ARG A 18 3.54 4.61 9.37
N ILE A 19 4.36 4.35 8.36
CA ILE A 19 5.30 3.23 8.37
C ILE A 19 6.48 3.60 9.28
N ILE A 20 6.71 2.75 10.31
CA ILE A 20 7.79 2.95 11.28
C ILE A 20 8.94 1.95 11.12
N SER A 21 8.82 1.02 10.17
CA SER A 21 9.90 0.11 9.80
C SER A 21 11.07 0.86 9.19
N SER A 22 12.28 0.38 9.46
CA SER A 22 13.51 0.94 8.93
C SER A 22 13.59 0.87 7.39
N PRO A 23 14.32 1.77 6.73
CA PRO A 23 14.54 1.70 5.28
C PRO A 23 15.14 0.35 4.82
N SER A 24 15.94 -0.28 5.65
CA SER A 24 16.53 -1.60 5.39
C SER A 24 15.48 -2.72 5.37
N GLU A 25 14.50 -2.69 6.27
CA GLU A 25 13.39 -3.64 6.30
C GLU A 25 12.47 -3.47 5.08
N ILE A 26 12.17 -2.22 4.71
CA ILE A 26 11.38 -1.92 3.50
C ILE A 26 12.11 -2.45 2.26
N ARG A 27 13.41 -2.17 2.15
CA ARG A 27 14.27 -2.64 1.06
C ARG A 27 14.27 -4.17 0.96
N GLN A 28 14.44 -4.86 2.08
CA GLN A 28 14.45 -6.32 2.14
C GLN A 28 13.09 -6.90 1.72
N THR A 29 12.00 -6.34 2.21
CA THR A 29 10.63 -6.75 1.85
C THR A 29 10.37 -6.62 0.34
N TYR A 30 10.79 -5.52 -0.27
CA TYR A 30 10.68 -5.32 -1.72
C TYR A 30 11.64 -6.19 -2.54
N ALA A 31 12.82 -6.50 -2.01
CA ALA A 31 13.79 -7.37 -2.68
C ALA A 31 13.31 -8.82 -2.75
N ILE A 32 12.67 -9.30 -1.68
CA ILE A 32 12.16 -10.68 -1.58
C ILE A 32 10.74 -10.79 -2.17
N GLY A 33 9.96 -9.70 -2.14
CA GLY A 33 8.54 -9.70 -2.51
C GLY A 33 7.63 -10.26 -1.42
N ARG A 34 8.15 -10.48 -0.21
CA ARG A 34 7.40 -10.95 0.95
C ARG A 34 8.00 -10.40 2.23
N GLY A 35 7.15 -10.00 3.16
CA GLY A 35 7.58 -9.50 4.46
C GLY A 35 6.42 -8.92 5.24
N SER A 36 6.76 -8.13 6.24
CA SER A 36 5.78 -7.41 7.05
C SER A 36 6.39 -6.07 7.44
N LEU A 37 5.66 -5.00 7.22
CA LEU A 37 6.06 -3.66 7.65
C LEU A 37 5.23 -3.24 8.85
N ARG A 38 5.84 -2.55 9.78
CA ARG A 38 5.14 -2.01 10.93
C ARG A 38 4.53 -0.67 10.58
N VAL A 39 3.24 -0.55 10.83
CA VAL A 39 2.46 0.66 10.54
C VAL A 39 1.75 1.11 11.81
N ARG A 40 1.82 2.41 12.05
CA ARG A 40 1.21 3.10 13.19
C ARG A 40 0.12 4.03 12.69
N ALA A 41 -0.93 4.19 13.48
CA ALA A 41 -1.98 5.19 13.29
C ALA A 41 -1.42 6.61 13.27
N CYS A 42 -2.03 7.51 12.49
CA CYS A 42 -1.78 8.94 12.61
C CYS A 42 -2.72 9.53 13.65
N TYR A 43 -2.17 10.36 14.52
CA TYR A 43 -2.90 10.96 15.62
C TYR A 43 -2.38 12.37 15.90
N HIS A 44 -3.23 13.17 16.55
CA HIS A 44 -2.89 14.48 17.09
C HIS A 44 -3.57 14.71 18.43
N PHE A 45 -3.11 15.73 19.16
CA PHE A 45 -3.73 16.15 20.41
C PHE A 45 -4.61 17.36 20.17
N GLU A 46 -5.84 17.32 20.69
CA GLU A 46 -6.74 18.47 20.75
C GLU A 46 -6.77 19.01 22.17
N GLU A 47 -6.52 20.30 22.29
CA GLU A 47 -6.60 21.02 23.57
C GLU A 47 -8.07 21.41 23.85
N LEU A 48 -8.56 21.08 25.05
CA LEU A 48 -9.89 21.39 25.49
C LEU A 48 -9.86 22.52 26.52
N GLN A 49 -11.05 22.99 26.88
CA GLN A 49 -11.18 24.01 27.92
C GLN A 49 -10.59 23.55 29.27
N ARG A 50 -10.10 24.49 30.10
CA ARG A 50 -9.52 24.24 31.44
C ARG A 50 -8.26 23.38 31.45
N GLY A 51 -7.48 23.38 30.34
CA GLY A 51 -6.24 22.62 30.24
C GLY A 51 -6.43 21.11 30.12
N GLN A 52 -7.62 20.65 29.79
CA GLN A 52 -7.88 19.27 29.39
C GLN A 52 -7.40 19.05 27.96
N TRP A 53 -7.18 17.82 27.59
CA TRP A 53 -6.79 17.42 26.26
C TRP A 53 -7.39 16.05 25.90
N GLN A 54 -7.45 15.77 24.61
CA GLN A 54 -7.84 14.47 24.10
C GLN A 54 -6.92 14.06 22.95
N LEU A 55 -6.76 12.76 22.77
CA LEU A 55 -6.02 12.19 21.64
C LEU A 55 -7.03 11.84 20.54
N VAL A 56 -6.80 12.33 19.34
CA VAL A 56 -7.62 12.04 18.16
C VAL A 56 -6.80 11.25 17.17
N VAL A 57 -7.34 10.12 16.72
CA VAL A 57 -6.76 9.29 15.68
C VAL A 57 -7.52 9.54 14.38
N ASP A 58 -6.79 9.95 13.33
CA ASP A 58 -7.33 10.34 12.03
C ASP A 58 -7.13 9.27 10.97
N GLU A 59 -6.09 8.45 11.10
CA GLU A 59 -5.74 7.39 10.15
C GLU A 59 -5.38 6.11 10.90
N LEU A 60 -5.82 4.98 10.36
CA LEU A 60 -5.56 3.66 10.92
C LEU A 60 -4.64 2.84 10.03
N PRO A 61 -3.83 1.93 10.61
CA PRO A 61 -3.06 0.96 9.86
C PRO A 61 -3.96 0.08 8.97
N PRO A 62 -3.45 -0.46 7.85
CA PRO A 62 -4.26 -1.21 6.87
C PRO A 62 -4.91 -2.49 7.42
N ALA A 63 -4.38 -3.04 8.53
CA ALA A 63 -4.93 -4.22 9.21
C ALA A 63 -5.87 -3.87 10.37
N ALA A 64 -6.16 -2.59 10.62
CA ALA A 64 -7.01 -2.12 11.70
C ALA A 64 -8.25 -1.39 11.16
N ASN A 65 -9.30 -1.43 11.94
CA ASN A 65 -10.48 -0.61 11.75
C ASN A 65 -10.98 -0.07 13.11
N ALA A 66 -11.87 0.91 13.09
CA ALA A 66 -12.37 1.56 14.30
C ALA A 66 -13.02 0.56 15.27
N GLU A 67 -13.83 -0.36 14.76
CA GLU A 67 -14.53 -1.36 15.59
C GLU A 67 -13.56 -2.33 16.26
N LEU A 68 -12.51 -2.76 15.55
CA LEU A 68 -11.48 -3.63 16.11
C LEU A 68 -10.74 -2.96 17.25
N VAL A 69 -10.36 -1.68 17.08
CA VAL A 69 -9.67 -0.93 18.14
C VAL A 69 -10.57 -0.77 19.37
N LEU A 70 -11.84 -0.44 19.19
CA LEU A 70 -12.80 -0.32 20.27
C LEU A 70 -13.03 -1.66 20.99
N SER A 71 -13.18 -2.76 20.25
CA SER A 71 -13.35 -4.09 20.85
C SER A 71 -12.12 -4.52 21.65
N GLN A 72 -10.91 -4.22 21.17
CA GLN A 72 -9.68 -4.49 21.91
C GLN A 72 -9.61 -3.70 23.22
N ILE A 73 -10.00 -2.42 23.22
CA ILE A 73 -10.06 -1.61 24.43
C ILE A 73 -11.10 -2.16 25.40
N GLU A 74 -12.28 -2.55 24.91
CA GLU A 74 -13.31 -3.19 25.73
C GLU A 74 -12.82 -4.51 26.33
N GLU A 75 -12.13 -5.35 25.56
CA GLU A 75 -11.54 -6.59 26.06
C GLU A 75 -10.49 -6.36 27.16
N ILE A 76 -9.72 -5.26 27.06
CA ILE A 76 -8.71 -4.90 28.06
C ILE A 76 -9.39 -4.31 29.30
N THR A 77 -10.36 -3.42 29.13
CA THR A 77 -11.04 -2.72 30.24
C THR A 77 -12.09 -3.57 30.91
N ASN A 78 -12.70 -4.49 30.19
CA ASN A 78 -13.72 -5.41 30.71
C ASN A 78 -13.43 -6.87 30.29
N PRO A 79 -12.30 -7.45 30.75
CA PRO A 79 -11.88 -8.78 30.32
C PRO A 79 -12.83 -9.86 30.83
N LYS A 80 -13.20 -10.78 29.93
CA LYS A 80 -14.00 -11.96 30.28
C LYS A 80 -13.07 -13.09 30.77
N PRO A 81 -13.46 -13.86 31.79
CA PRO A 81 -12.72 -15.06 32.19
C PRO A 81 -12.59 -16.04 31.01
N LYS A 82 -11.42 -16.65 30.86
CA LYS A 82 -11.23 -17.72 29.85
C LYS A 82 -12.16 -18.90 30.14
N ALA A 83 -12.59 -19.62 29.10
CA ALA A 83 -13.46 -20.77 29.21
C ALA A 83 -12.95 -21.77 30.28
N GLY A 84 -13.81 -22.12 31.25
CA GLY A 84 -13.47 -23.02 32.36
C GLY A 84 -12.83 -22.32 33.59
N LYS A 85 -12.59 -21.02 33.57
CA LYS A 85 -12.10 -20.27 34.75
C LYS A 85 -13.18 -19.32 35.28
N LYS A 86 -13.29 -19.23 36.64
CA LYS A 86 -14.23 -18.30 37.31
C LYS A 86 -13.67 -16.88 37.48
N THR A 87 -12.37 -16.70 37.33
CA THR A 87 -11.66 -15.42 37.53
C THR A 87 -10.78 -15.09 36.33
N ILE A 88 -10.55 -13.80 36.12
CA ILE A 88 -9.58 -13.29 35.13
C ILE A 88 -8.15 -13.65 35.54
N SER A 89 -7.24 -13.74 34.59
CA SER A 89 -5.81 -13.98 34.87
C SER A 89 -5.18 -12.73 35.52
N ALA A 90 -4.08 -12.94 36.27
CA ALA A 90 -3.33 -11.81 36.85
C ALA A 90 -2.83 -10.82 35.76
N GLU A 91 -2.40 -11.36 34.62
CA GLU A 91 -2.00 -10.57 33.45
C GLU A 91 -3.15 -9.68 32.94
N GLN A 92 -4.35 -10.25 32.76
CA GLN A 92 -5.53 -9.48 32.36
C GLN A 92 -5.92 -8.42 33.42
N ALA A 93 -5.80 -8.75 34.70
CA ALA A 93 -6.06 -7.81 35.78
C ALA A 93 -5.07 -6.63 35.76
N ASN A 94 -3.78 -6.92 35.54
CA ASN A 94 -2.74 -5.89 35.45
C ASN A 94 -2.93 -5.01 34.21
N SER A 95 -3.19 -5.58 33.03
CA SER A 95 -3.46 -4.82 31.80
C SER A 95 -4.70 -3.94 31.96
N LYS A 96 -5.77 -4.44 32.59
CA LYS A 96 -6.96 -3.65 32.92
C LYS A 96 -6.63 -2.48 33.86
N ALA A 97 -5.91 -2.74 34.93
CA ALA A 97 -5.54 -1.71 35.91
C ALA A 97 -4.66 -0.62 35.26
N ALA A 98 -3.69 -1.03 34.44
CA ALA A 98 -2.83 -0.11 33.71
C ALA A 98 -3.62 0.76 32.73
N MET A 99 -4.50 0.18 31.92
CA MET A 99 -5.33 0.93 30.97
C MET A 99 -6.26 1.93 31.68
N LEU A 100 -6.99 1.48 32.71
CA LEU A 100 -7.92 2.30 33.48
C LEU A 100 -7.22 3.36 34.37
N SER A 101 -5.90 3.27 34.56
CA SER A 101 -5.16 4.33 35.26
C SER A 101 -4.96 5.57 34.39
N VAL A 102 -4.97 5.42 33.06
CA VAL A 102 -4.68 6.49 32.10
C VAL A 102 -5.85 6.87 31.21
N LEU A 103 -6.71 5.91 30.84
CA LEU A 103 -7.85 6.09 29.94
C LEU A 103 -9.14 6.23 30.74
N ASP A 104 -9.92 7.27 30.44
CA ASP A 104 -11.28 7.49 31.00
C ASP A 104 -12.34 6.96 30.03
N GLY A 105 -12.25 7.35 28.76
CA GLY A 105 -13.24 6.97 27.77
C GLY A 105 -12.71 6.95 26.35
N VAL A 106 -13.47 6.29 25.48
CA VAL A 106 -13.23 6.25 24.04
C VAL A 106 -14.53 6.56 23.31
N ARG A 107 -14.46 7.44 22.30
CA ARG A 107 -15.60 7.75 21.44
C ARG A 107 -15.26 7.46 19.99
N ASN A 108 -16.23 6.91 19.28
CA ASN A 108 -16.18 6.76 17.84
C ASN A 108 -16.98 7.91 17.20
N GLU A 109 -16.27 8.83 16.58
CA GLU A 109 -16.84 9.99 15.89
C GLU A 109 -16.69 9.87 14.37
N CYS A 110 -16.51 8.63 13.85
CA CYS A 110 -16.47 8.37 12.42
C CYS A 110 -17.84 8.63 11.79
N ASP A 111 -17.85 9.36 10.68
CA ASP A 111 -19.04 9.64 9.88
C ASP A 111 -18.77 9.48 8.38
N LYS A 112 -19.69 9.92 7.52
CA LYS A 112 -19.56 9.82 6.06
C LYS A 112 -18.46 10.72 5.49
N ASP A 113 -18.23 11.85 6.12
CA ASP A 113 -17.26 12.87 5.70
C ASP A 113 -15.89 12.59 6.34
N THR A 114 -15.90 12.20 7.61
CA THR A 114 -14.71 11.86 8.40
C THR A 114 -14.64 10.35 8.63
N LYS A 115 -13.97 9.66 7.70
CA LYS A 115 -13.91 8.18 7.70
C LYS A 115 -13.31 7.57 8.95
N VAL A 116 -12.35 8.26 9.56
CA VAL A 116 -11.70 7.84 10.80
C VAL A 116 -11.59 9.04 11.72
N ARG A 117 -12.24 8.96 12.88
CA ARG A 117 -12.07 9.87 14.01
C ARG A 117 -12.38 9.11 15.30
N LEU A 118 -11.32 8.60 15.93
CA LEU A 118 -11.40 7.96 17.24
C LEU A 118 -10.83 8.90 18.27
N VAL A 119 -11.62 9.21 19.28
CA VAL A 119 -11.26 10.14 20.34
C VAL A 119 -11.03 9.38 21.64
N PHE A 120 -9.85 9.55 22.22
CA PHE A 120 -9.43 8.94 23.48
C PHE A 120 -9.28 10.01 24.55
N GLU A 121 -10.02 9.87 25.63
CA GLU A 121 -10.04 10.79 26.74
C GLU A 121 -9.13 10.28 27.87
N PRO A 122 -8.11 11.05 28.27
CA PRO A 122 -7.28 10.68 29.42
C PRO A 122 -8.04 10.87 30.71
N LYS A 123 -7.76 10.03 31.69
CA LYS A 123 -8.41 10.10 33.03
C LYS A 123 -8.13 11.43 33.78
N SER A 124 -7.05 12.08 33.44
CA SER A 124 -6.68 13.38 34.01
C SER A 124 -5.79 14.14 33.03
N SER A 125 -5.87 15.47 33.03
CA SER A 125 -4.96 16.33 32.25
C SER A 125 -3.49 16.21 32.65
N LYS A 126 -3.19 15.61 33.79
CA LYS A 126 -1.82 15.37 34.27
C LYS A 126 -1.19 14.09 33.75
N VAL A 127 -1.96 13.25 33.04
CA VAL A 127 -1.40 12.04 32.41
C VAL A 127 -0.35 12.46 31.38
N ASP A 128 0.80 11.83 31.43
CA ASP A 128 1.85 12.05 30.43
C ASP A 128 1.37 11.61 29.05
N ARG A 129 1.50 12.48 28.05
CA ARG A 129 0.99 12.28 26.70
C ARG A 129 1.70 11.15 25.99
N ASP A 130 3.03 11.10 26.11
CA ASP A 130 3.83 10.09 25.41
C ASP A 130 3.55 8.71 26.00
N PHE A 131 3.45 8.63 27.31
CA PHE A 131 3.07 7.41 28.01
C PHE A 131 1.66 6.94 27.61
N PHE A 132 0.69 7.85 27.54
CA PHE A 132 -0.68 7.55 27.10
C PHE A 132 -0.71 6.95 25.68
N VAL A 133 0.02 7.58 24.75
CA VAL A 133 0.13 7.10 23.38
C VAL A 133 0.81 5.74 23.31
N GLN A 134 1.94 5.55 24.00
CA GLN A 134 2.66 4.29 24.03
C GLN A 134 1.81 3.14 24.56
N MET A 135 1.01 3.40 25.60
CA MET A 135 0.07 2.43 26.15
C MET A 135 -0.96 2.00 25.08
N LEU A 136 -1.60 2.94 24.43
CA LEU A 136 -2.61 2.65 23.40
C LEU A 136 -2.00 1.91 22.20
N LEU A 137 -0.87 2.37 21.69
CA LEU A 137 -0.17 1.75 20.56
C LEU A 137 0.29 0.32 20.84
N SER A 138 0.73 0.05 22.07
CA SER A 138 1.25 -1.27 22.44
C SER A 138 0.16 -2.30 22.73
N GLN A 139 -1.01 -1.85 23.16
CA GLN A 139 -2.10 -2.72 23.59
C GLN A 139 -3.21 -2.89 22.55
N THR A 140 -3.19 -2.10 21.47
CA THR A 140 -4.23 -2.11 20.45
C THR A 140 -3.64 -2.20 19.04
N SER A 141 -4.50 -2.40 18.04
CA SER A 141 -4.13 -2.39 16.62
C SER A 141 -3.81 -0.99 16.06
N LEU A 142 -3.72 0.05 16.91
CA LEU A 142 -3.22 1.36 16.48
C LEU A 142 -1.75 1.32 16.02
N GLU A 143 -1.00 0.31 16.43
CA GLU A 143 0.27 -0.07 15.84
C GLU A 143 0.25 -1.57 15.54
N CYS A 144 0.37 -1.93 14.28
CA CYS A 144 0.31 -3.33 13.88
C CYS A 144 1.27 -3.66 12.73
N ASN A 145 1.42 -4.94 12.46
CA ASN A 145 2.15 -5.43 11.31
C ASN A 145 1.23 -5.48 10.09
N ALA A 146 1.63 -4.82 9.01
CA ALA A 146 1.01 -4.91 7.70
C ALA A 146 1.76 -5.95 6.85
N PRO A 147 1.20 -7.14 6.64
CA PRO A 147 1.86 -8.15 5.82
C PRO A 147 1.88 -7.72 4.36
N MET A 148 3.00 -7.99 3.70
CA MET A 148 3.18 -7.76 2.27
C MET A 148 3.50 -9.10 1.59
N ASN A 149 2.78 -9.40 0.52
CA ASN A 149 3.01 -10.57 -0.30
C ASN A 149 2.78 -10.22 -1.77
N LEU A 150 3.86 -10.05 -2.53
CA LEU A 150 3.84 -9.64 -3.92
C LEU A 150 3.73 -10.87 -4.84
N VAL A 151 2.62 -11.58 -4.75
CA VAL A 151 2.27 -12.67 -5.68
C VAL A 151 1.49 -12.07 -6.84
N MET A 152 2.04 -12.20 -8.04
CA MET A 152 1.46 -11.66 -9.27
C MET A 152 1.57 -12.65 -10.42
N ILE A 153 0.63 -12.53 -11.37
CA ILE A 153 0.69 -13.27 -12.63
C ILE A 153 1.71 -12.56 -13.53
N GLY A 154 2.75 -13.28 -13.94
CA GLY A 154 3.79 -12.78 -14.80
C GLY A 154 3.44 -12.82 -16.29
N ASN A 155 4.41 -12.41 -17.13
CA ASN A 155 4.28 -12.49 -18.59
C ASN A 155 4.15 -13.94 -19.10
N ASP A 156 4.52 -14.92 -18.30
CA ASP A 156 4.34 -16.36 -18.54
C ASP A 156 2.91 -16.88 -18.20
N GLY A 157 2.04 -16.02 -17.70
CA GLY A 157 0.68 -16.36 -17.28
C GLY A 157 0.58 -17.16 -15.98
N ARG A 158 1.67 -17.30 -15.20
CA ARG A 158 1.71 -18.08 -13.97
C ARG A 158 1.83 -17.17 -12.74
N PRO A 159 1.13 -17.49 -11.64
CA PRO A 159 1.29 -16.78 -10.38
C PRO A 159 2.66 -17.15 -9.75
N ALA A 160 3.42 -16.14 -9.37
CA ALA A 160 4.68 -16.31 -8.66
C ALA A 160 4.92 -15.15 -7.70
N GLN A 161 5.63 -15.43 -6.60
CA GLN A 161 6.16 -14.37 -5.73
C GLN A 161 7.33 -13.68 -6.45
N LYS A 162 7.26 -12.36 -6.55
CA LYS A 162 8.25 -11.57 -7.29
C LYS A 162 8.73 -10.39 -6.47
N SER A 163 9.99 -10.00 -6.68
CA SER A 163 10.49 -8.74 -6.16
C SER A 163 9.83 -7.55 -6.86
N LEU A 164 9.80 -6.39 -6.20
CA LEU A 164 9.29 -5.16 -6.81
C LEU A 164 9.99 -4.84 -8.14
N GLN A 165 11.30 -5.03 -8.22
CA GLN A 165 12.07 -4.80 -9.44
C GLN A 165 11.64 -5.73 -10.58
N GLN A 166 11.39 -7.01 -10.30
CA GLN A 166 10.88 -7.96 -11.31
C GLN A 166 9.49 -7.55 -11.80
N ILE A 167 8.59 -7.19 -10.88
CA ILE A 167 7.23 -6.74 -11.22
C ILE A 167 7.27 -5.53 -12.16
N LEU A 168 8.05 -4.50 -11.82
CA LEU A 168 8.17 -3.31 -12.65
C LEU A 168 8.82 -3.59 -14.01
N SER A 169 9.84 -4.45 -14.04
CA SER A 169 10.49 -4.85 -15.29
C SER A 169 9.53 -5.61 -16.22
N GLU A 170 8.80 -6.58 -15.70
CA GLU A 170 7.80 -7.33 -16.46
C GLU A 170 6.65 -6.44 -16.92
N TRP A 171 6.20 -5.51 -16.09
CA TRP A 171 5.17 -4.55 -16.49
C TRP A 171 5.63 -3.67 -17.66
N VAL A 172 6.87 -3.15 -17.61
CA VAL A 172 7.44 -2.36 -18.71
C VAL A 172 7.51 -3.18 -19.99
N GLN A 173 7.96 -4.42 -19.92
CA GLN A 173 8.03 -5.33 -21.07
C GLN A 173 6.64 -5.59 -21.66
N ALA A 174 5.66 -5.92 -20.81
CA ALA A 174 4.27 -6.13 -21.24
C ALA A 174 3.68 -4.87 -21.88
N ARG A 175 4.00 -3.70 -21.34
CA ARG A 175 3.53 -2.42 -21.88
C ARG A 175 4.14 -2.12 -23.25
N LEU A 176 5.44 -2.32 -23.41
CA LEU A 176 6.13 -2.18 -24.71
C LEU A 176 5.53 -3.11 -25.76
N GLU A 177 5.30 -4.37 -25.41
CA GLU A 177 4.70 -5.34 -26.33
C GLU A 177 3.25 -4.98 -26.68
N THR A 178 2.48 -4.50 -25.70
CA THR A 178 1.10 -4.04 -25.92
C THR A 178 1.05 -2.85 -26.88
N VAL A 179 1.94 -1.87 -26.70
CA VAL A 179 2.02 -0.70 -27.59
C VAL A 179 2.49 -1.11 -28.97
N ARG A 180 3.47 -2.02 -29.10
CA ARG A 180 3.93 -2.56 -30.38
C ARG A 180 2.78 -3.24 -31.13
N ARG A 181 2.05 -4.16 -30.49
CA ARG A 181 0.89 -4.86 -31.11
C ARG A 181 -0.23 -3.88 -31.50
N ARG A 182 -0.54 -2.91 -30.65
CA ARG A 182 -1.53 -1.87 -30.95
C ARG A 182 -1.11 -1.05 -32.18
N THR A 183 0.16 -0.62 -32.23
CA THR A 183 0.72 0.17 -33.33
C THR A 183 0.72 -0.63 -34.62
N GLN A 184 1.10 -1.90 -34.57
CA GLN A 184 1.06 -2.80 -35.74
C GLN A 184 -0.36 -3.02 -36.24
N ALA A 185 -1.31 -3.26 -35.34
CA ALA A 185 -2.72 -3.42 -35.71
C ALA A 185 -3.29 -2.14 -36.34
N ARG A 186 -2.88 -0.96 -35.86
CA ARG A 186 -3.26 0.32 -36.47
C ARG A 186 -2.64 0.51 -37.85
N LEU A 187 -1.33 0.21 -37.98
CA LEU A 187 -0.63 0.26 -39.25
C LEU A 187 -1.29 -0.64 -40.31
N ASN A 188 -1.65 -1.87 -39.95
CA ASN A 188 -2.36 -2.79 -40.86
C ASN A 188 -3.70 -2.18 -41.32
N LYS A 189 -4.48 -1.56 -40.43
CA LYS A 189 -5.71 -0.87 -40.81
C LYS A 189 -5.48 0.33 -41.73
N VAL A 190 -4.44 1.13 -41.44
CA VAL A 190 -4.06 2.27 -42.28
C VAL A 190 -3.65 1.81 -43.67
N ASN A 191 -2.79 0.78 -43.76
CA ASN A 191 -2.36 0.23 -45.03
C ASN A 191 -3.53 -0.37 -45.83
N ALA A 192 -4.43 -1.11 -45.18
CA ALA A 192 -5.63 -1.64 -45.86
C ALA A 192 -6.52 -0.51 -46.41
N ARG A 193 -6.67 0.59 -45.65
CA ARG A 193 -7.46 1.73 -46.13
C ARG A 193 -6.75 2.48 -47.28
N LEU A 194 -5.45 2.72 -47.18
CA LEU A 194 -4.66 3.32 -48.23
C LEU A 194 -4.73 2.50 -49.53
N HIS A 195 -4.63 1.18 -49.41
CA HIS A 195 -4.75 0.26 -50.55
C HIS A 195 -6.08 0.46 -51.29
N ILE A 196 -7.20 0.58 -50.60
CA ILE A 196 -8.50 0.86 -51.22
C ILE A 196 -8.53 2.26 -51.86
N LEU A 197 -8.03 3.26 -51.18
CA LEU A 197 -8.00 4.65 -51.69
C LEU A 197 -7.12 4.79 -52.94
N GLU A 198 -5.98 4.11 -53.01
CA GLU A 198 -5.12 4.04 -54.19
C GLU A 198 -5.87 3.46 -55.40
N GLY A 199 -6.68 2.43 -55.22
CA GLY A 199 -7.57 1.89 -56.24
C GLY A 199 -8.60 2.89 -56.70
N ARG A 200 -9.26 3.60 -55.75
CA ARG A 200 -10.23 4.64 -56.07
C ARG A 200 -9.64 5.80 -56.84
N THR A 201 -8.43 6.26 -56.50
CA THR A 201 -7.75 7.33 -57.24
C THR A 201 -7.50 6.92 -58.66
N LYS A 202 -6.98 5.70 -58.94
CA LYS A 202 -6.77 5.19 -60.29
C LYS A 202 -8.09 5.13 -61.08
N ALA A 203 -9.20 4.73 -60.46
CA ALA A 203 -10.50 4.65 -61.09
C ALA A 203 -11.07 6.05 -61.39
N ILE A 204 -10.90 7.02 -60.51
CA ILE A 204 -11.41 8.39 -60.73
C ILE A 204 -10.59 9.11 -61.80
N ASP A 205 -9.27 8.91 -61.84
CA ASP A 205 -8.39 9.48 -62.88
C ASP A 205 -8.70 8.95 -64.26
N ASN A 206 -9.34 7.78 -64.38
CA ASN A 206 -9.67 7.09 -65.61
C ASN A 206 -11.16 6.76 -65.70
N ILE A 207 -12.02 7.65 -65.18
CA ILE A 207 -13.44 7.38 -64.95
C ILE A 207 -14.22 6.97 -66.22
N ASP A 208 -13.95 7.61 -67.35
CA ASP A 208 -14.61 7.27 -68.62
C ASP A 208 -14.34 5.84 -69.01
N ARG A 209 -13.10 5.39 -68.89
CA ARG A 209 -12.68 4.03 -69.20
C ARG A 209 -13.28 2.99 -68.24
N VAL A 210 -13.36 3.35 -66.94
CA VAL A 210 -14.02 2.51 -65.96
C VAL A 210 -15.50 2.32 -66.27
N ILE A 211 -16.20 3.40 -66.71
CA ILE A 211 -17.60 3.34 -67.09
C ILE A 211 -17.81 2.47 -68.35
N GLU A 212 -16.90 2.59 -69.32
CA GLU A 212 -16.95 1.70 -70.54
C GLU A 212 -16.80 0.23 -70.15
N ILE A 213 -15.81 -0.14 -69.34
CA ILE A 213 -15.62 -1.51 -68.90
C ILE A 213 -16.86 -2.03 -68.12
N VAL A 214 -17.35 -1.27 -67.14
CA VAL A 214 -18.50 -1.69 -66.33
C VAL A 214 -19.77 -1.87 -67.21
N ARG A 215 -19.89 -1.11 -68.30
CA ARG A 215 -21.08 -1.11 -69.18
C ARG A 215 -21.06 -2.16 -70.27
N PHE A 216 -19.83 -2.51 -70.79
CA PHE A 216 -19.75 -3.30 -72.01
C PHE A 216 -19.03 -4.64 -71.86
N GLU A 217 -18.31 -4.86 -70.76
CA GLU A 217 -17.60 -6.12 -70.50
C GLU A 217 -18.50 -7.12 -69.75
N ASP A 218 -18.46 -8.38 -70.16
CA ASP A 218 -19.21 -9.46 -69.49
C ASP A 218 -18.67 -9.74 -68.07
N LYS A 219 -17.41 -9.46 -67.85
CA LYS A 219 -16.71 -9.68 -66.57
C LYS A 219 -15.96 -8.41 -66.11
N PRO A 220 -16.66 -7.39 -65.67
CA PRO A 220 -16.08 -6.10 -65.40
C PRO A 220 -15.01 -6.12 -64.30
N LYS A 221 -15.13 -6.98 -63.32
CA LYS A 221 -14.12 -7.14 -62.26
C LYS A 221 -12.77 -7.57 -62.79
N GLU A 222 -12.76 -8.67 -63.61
CA GLU A 222 -11.55 -9.20 -64.20
C GLU A 222 -10.91 -8.18 -65.18
N ALA A 223 -11.71 -7.47 -65.96
CA ALA A 223 -11.29 -6.45 -66.89
C ALA A 223 -10.66 -5.24 -66.16
N LEU A 224 -11.24 -4.73 -65.09
CA LEU A 224 -10.67 -3.67 -64.26
C LEU A 224 -9.35 -4.07 -63.59
N MET A 225 -9.24 -5.30 -63.12
CA MET A 225 -8.01 -5.83 -62.56
C MET A 225 -6.89 -5.88 -63.61
N ALA A 226 -7.20 -6.36 -64.82
CA ALA A 226 -6.22 -6.51 -65.89
C ALA A 226 -5.75 -5.16 -66.44
N GLU A 227 -6.65 -4.19 -66.64
CA GLU A 227 -6.33 -2.91 -67.28
C GLU A 227 -5.60 -1.94 -66.32
N PHE A 228 -6.06 -1.83 -65.06
CA PHE A 228 -5.50 -0.88 -64.13
C PHE A 228 -4.53 -1.48 -63.12
N GLY A 229 -4.25 -2.78 -63.19
CA GLY A 229 -3.39 -3.49 -62.23
C GLY A 229 -3.96 -3.42 -60.81
N LEU A 230 -5.28 -3.59 -60.70
CA LEU A 230 -5.98 -3.54 -59.41
C LEU A 230 -6.03 -4.92 -58.75
N THR A 231 -6.05 -4.92 -57.43
CA THR A 231 -6.35 -6.12 -56.68
C THR A 231 -7.84 -6.40 -56.68
N GLU A 232 -8.20 -7.64 -56.39
CA GLU A 232 -9.61 -8.05 -56.31
C GLU A 232 -10.42 -7.16 -55.37
N LEU A 233 -9.88 -6.82 -54.20
CA LEU A 233 -10.50 -5.92 -53.20
C LEU A 233 -10.70 -4.51 -53.75
N GLN A 234 -9.75 -3.99 -54.52
CA GLN A 234 -9.86 -2.66 -55.12
C GLN A 234 -10.90 -2.65 -56.25
N ALA A 235 -10.93 -3.68 -57.09
CA ALA A 235 -11.90 -3.79 -58.15
C ALA A 235 -13.34 -3.95 -57.63
N GLU A 236 -13.54 -4.69 -56.57
CA GLU A 236 -14.80 -4.87 -55.90
C GLU A 236 -15.30 -3.57 -55.26
N ASP A 237 -14.44 -2.84 -54.55
CA ASP A 237 -14.74 -1.53 -53.99
C ASP A 237 -15.13 -0.50 -55.09
N ILE A 238 -14.46 -0.53 -56.24
CA ILE A 238 -14.79 0.33 -57.39
C ILE A 238 -16.18 0.03 -57.95
N LEU A 239 -16.52 -1.25 -58.09
CA LEU A 239 -17.84 -1.67 -58.59
C LEU A 239 -18.99 -1.32 -57.63
N GLU A 240 -18.70 -1.19 -56.32
CA GLU A 240 -19.65 -0.77 -55.30
C GLU A 240 -19.78 0.77 -55.16
N LEU A 241 -18.93 1.55 -55.90
CA LEU A 241 -18.95 3.01 -55.81
C LEU A 241 -20.29 3.56 -56.32
N ARG A 242 -20.89 4.48 -55.55
CA ARG A 242 -22.06 5.21 -55.95
C ARG A 242 -21.68 6.36 -56.90
N LEU A 243 -22.48 6.64 -57.92
CA LEU A 243 -22.21 7.72 -58.89
C LEU A 243 -21.88 9.07 -58.25
N ARG A 244 -22.54 9.41 -57.13
CA ARG A 244 -22.26 10.66 -56.41
C ARG A 244 -20.83 10.73 -55.82
N GLN A 245 -20.16 9.59 -55.60
CA GLN A 245 -18.81 9.51 -55.07
C GLN A 245 -17.74 9.78 -56.13
N LEU A 246 -18.13 9.88 -57.37
CA LEU A 246 -17.30 10.24 -58.52
C LEU A 246 -17.22 11.76 -58.73
N ALA A 247 -17.93 12.59 -57.91
CA ALA A 247 -17.91 14.02 -58.03
C ALA A 247 -16.55 14.61 -57.55
N LYS A 248 -16.17 15.75 -58.14
CA LYS A 248 -14.88 16.41 -57.87
C LYS A 248 -14.60 16.67 -56.38
N LEU A 249 -15.64 17.00 -55.61
CA LEU A 249 -15.54 17.21 -54.15
C LEU A 249 -15.16 15.93 -53.39
N GLU A 250 -15.55 14.76 -53.86
CA GLU A 250 -15.16 13.49 -53.23
C GLU A 250 -13.71 13.11 -53.57
N TYR A 251 -13.22 13.48 -54.75
CA TYR A 251 -11.82 13.34 -55.13
C TYR A 251 -10.91 14.11 -54.18
N GLU A 252 -11.20 15.38 -53.91
CA GLU A 252 -10.45 16.21 -52.97
C GLU A 252 -10.46 15.61 -51.55
N ARG A 253 -11.55 15.02 -51.10
CA ARG A 253 -11.65 14.30 -49.82
C ARG A 253 -10.78 13.05 -49.77
N VAL A 254 -10.75 12.28 -50.85
CA VAL A 254 -9.90 11.08 -50.96
C VAL A 254 -8.43 11.48 -50.88
N GLU A 255 -7.99 12.51 -51.60
CA GLU A 255 -6.64 13.04 -51.49
C GLU A 255 -6.26 13.52 -50.11
N GLU A 256 -7.15 14.25 -49.42
CA GLU A 256 -6.90 14.69 -48.04
C GLU A 256 -6.81 13.51 -47.06
N GLU A 257 -7.69 12.49 -47.22
CA GLU A 257 -7.65 11.28 -46.42
C GLU A 257 -6.34 10.53 -46.66
N MET A 258 -5.91 10.37 -47.91
CA MET A 258 -4.63 9.72 -48.26
C MET A 258 -3.43 10.45 -47.65
N LYS A 259 -3.40 11.80 -47.72
CA LYS A 259 -2.32 12.59 -47.08
C LYS A 259 -2.25 12.36 -45.57
N LYS A 260 -3.40 12.39 -44.89
CA LYS A 260 -3.48 12.13 -43.43
C LYS A 260 -3.03 10.72 -43.07
N LEU A 261 -3.50 9.71 -43.82
CA LEU A 261 -3.16 8.30 -43.58
C LEU A 261 -1.69 8.01 -43.89
N ASN A 262 -1.11 8.63 -44.91
CA ASN A 262 0.31 8.48 -45.23
C ASN A 262 1.19 9.08 -44.12
N ALA A 263 0.87 10.27 -43.61
CA ALA A 263 1.57 10.87 -42.47
C ALA A 263 1.44 10.00 -41.18
N GLU A 264 0.25 9.42 -40.95
CA GLU A 264 0.03 8.47 -39.87
C GLU A 264 0.84 7.21 -40.06
N ARG A 265 0.88 6.63 -41.26
CA ARG A 265 1.68 5.45 -41.61
C ARG A 265 3.16 5.67 -41.29
N GLU A 266 3.76 6.76 -41.78
CA GLU A 266 5.15 7.09 -41.50
C GLU A 266 5.44 7.19 -39.99
N THR A 267 4.50 7.77 -39.24
CA THR A 267 4.64 7.89 -37.78
C THR A 267 4.62 6.51 -37.12
N LEU A 268 3.68 5.65 -37.51
CA LEU A 268 3.54 4.29 -36.99
C LEU A 268 4.74 3.41 -37.34
N GLU A 269 5.24 3.51 -38.59
CA GLU A 269 6.44 2.81 -39.06
C GLU A 269 7.69 3.22 -38.28
N LYS A 270 7.88 4.53 -38.00
CA LYS A 270 8.98 5.04 -37.17
C LYS A 270 8.92 4.48 -35.75
N ILE A 271 7.72 4.38 -35.15
CA ILE A 271 7.53 3.82 -33.80
C ILE A 271 7.91 2.33 -33.78
N LEU A 272 7.59 1.57 -34.85
CA LEU A 272 7.87 0.15 -34.92
C LEU A 272 9.33 -0.15 -35.26
N ALA A 273 9.97 0.69 -36.06
CA ALA A 273 11.35 0.50 -36.54
C ALA A 273 12.39 0.82 -35.43
N ASP A 274 12.09 1.79 -34.54
CA ASP A 274 13.03 2.25 -33.53
C ASP A 274 12.53 1.99 -32.11
N GLU A 275 13.27 1.13 -31.39
CA GLU A 275 12.96 0.76 -30.00
C GLU A 275 12.99 1.97 -29.05
N LYS A 276 13.87 2.95 -29.33
CA LYS A 276 13.95 4.18 -28.52
C LYS A 276 12.68 5.01 -28.67
N THR A 277 12.17 5.13 -29.89
CA THR A 277 10.93 5.83 -30.19
C THR A 277 9.75 5.13 -29.52
N LEU A 278 9.69 3.81 -29.56
CA LEU A 278 8.67 3.01 -28.86
C LEU A 278 8.71 3.24 -27.35
N LYS A 279 9.91 3.21 -26.74
CA LYS A 279 10.09 3.53 -25.29
C LYS A 279 9.63 4.94 -24.96
N ASN A 280 9.91 5.91 -25.81
CA ASN A 280 9.46 7.31 -25.61
C ASN A 280 7.94 7.43 -25.65
N VAL A 281 7.25 6.69 -26.55
CA VAL A 281 5.78 6.64 -26.59
C VAL A 281 5.23 6.07 -25.30
N VAL A 282 5.76 4.94 -24.83
CA VAL A 282 5.34 4.33 -23.55
C VAL A 282 5.57 5.31 -22.38
N ALA A 283 6.75 5.95 -22.34
CA ALA A 283 7.06 6.91 -21.28
C ALA A 283 6.11 8.12 -21.29
N LYS A 284 5.76 8.63 -22.48
CA LYS A 284 4.79 9.72 -22.63
C LYS A 284 3.41 9.31 -22.13
N GLU A 285 2.88 8.18 -22.57
CA GLU A 285 1.58 7.66 -22.14
C GLU A 285 1.53 7.42 -20.63
N THR A 286 2.62 6.89 -20.05
CA THR A 286 2.71 6.67 -18.60
C THR A 286 2.69 8.00 -17.83
N LYS A 287 3.40 9.03 -18.33
CA LYS A 287 3.37 10.37 -17.73
C LYS A 287 1.98 11.01 -17.82
N GLU A 288 1.28 10.83 -18.93
CA GLU A 288 -0.09 11.33 -19.10
C GLU A 288 -1.06 10.62 -18.13
N ALA A 289 -0.94 9.29 -18.01
CA ALA A 289 -1.71 8.53 -17.03
C ALA A 289 -1.42 8.97 -15.58
N ALA A 290 -0.16 9.23 -15.25
CA ALA A 290 0.22 9.74 -13.93
C ALA A 290 -0.39 11.12 -13.62
N LYS A 291 -0.53 11.99 -14.62
CA LYS A 291 -1.20 13.29 -14.44
C LYS A 291 -2.70 13.18 -14.24
N LEU A 292 -3.34 12.18 -14.89
CA LEU A 292 -4.80 12.01 -14.83
C LEU A 292 -5.25 11.25 -13.58
N TYR A 293 -4.46 10.29 -13.12
CA TYR A 293 -4.85 9.34 -12.07
C TYR A 293 -3.97 9.37 -10.84
N GLY A 294 -2.86 10.13 -10.89
CA GLY A 294 -1.96 10.27 -9.74
C GLY A 294 -2.59 11.14 -8.66
N ASP A 295 -2.49 10.67 -7.42
CA ASP A 295 -2.87 11.40 -6.21
C ASP A 295 -1.66 11.58 -5.27
N ALA A 296 -1.84 12.40 -4.26
CA ALA A 296 -0.81 12.61 -3.24
C ALA A 296 -0.66 11.35 -2.38
N ARG A 297 0.59 11.07 -1.99
CA ARG A 297 0.90 9.99 -1.06
C ARG A 297 0.19 10.25 0.28
N ARG A 298 -0.47 9.22 0.81
CA ARG A 298 -1.20 9.26 2.09
C ARG A 298 -0.34 8.75 3.22
N THR A 299 0.32 7.60 3.03
CA THR A 299 1.12 6.96 4.07
C THR A 299 2.47 7.66 4.25
N THR A 300 2.76 8.13 5.44
CA THR A 300 4.06 8.70 5.79
C THR A 300 5.05 7.60 6.20
N ILE A 301 6.35 7.88 6.08
CA ILE A 301 7.41 6.97 6.46
C ILE A 301 8.32 7.69 7.45
N GLU A 302 8.37 7.19 8.67
CA GLU A 302 9.23 7.70 9.75
C GLU A 302 9.80 6.52 10.53
N GLU A 303 11.11 6.39 10.56
CA GLU A 303 11.73 5.38 11.38
C GLU A 303 11.49 5.67 12.87
N ALA A 304 10.84 4.76 13.57
CA ALA A 304 10.58 4.87 14.98
C ALA A 304 10.69 3.51 15.68
N LYS A 305 11.00 3.55 16.97
CA LYS A 305 11.00 2.33 17.79
C LYS A 305 9.56 1.81 17.93
N LYS A 306 9.44 0.48 17.99
CA LYS A 306 8.19 -0.20 18.31
C LYS A 306 7.67 0.32 19.65
N ALA A 307 6.37 0.58 19.74
CA ALA A 307 5.72 0.85 21.01
C ALA A 307 5.90 -0.37 21.94
N SER A 308 6.46 -0.15 23.13
CA SER A 308 6.56 -1.15 24.17
C SER A 308 5.71 -0.69 25.35
N SER A 309 4.78 -1.53 25.79
CA SER A 309 4.29 -1.44 27.14
C SER A 309 5.35 -2.09 28.03
N GLU A 310 6.36 -1.36 28.43
CA GLU A 310 6.95 -1.74 29.69
C GLU A 310 5.82 -1.64 30.70
N PRO A 311 5.52 -2.71 31.44
CA PRO A 311 4.52 -2.59 32.50
C PRO A 311 4.98 -1.42 33.35
N VAL A 312 4.14 -0.42 33.52
CA VAL A 312 4.35 0.57 34.56
C VAL A 312 4.38 -0.25 35.84
N GLN A 313 5.57 -0.52 36.31
CA GLN A 313 5.74 -1.02 37.64
C GLN A 313 5.23 0.12 38.54
N VAL A 314 3.99 0.01 38.98
CA VAL A 314 3.47 0.91 39.99
C VAL A 314 4.45 0.81 41.12
N SER A 315 5.14 1.91 41.38
CA SER A 315 6.08 1.98 42.49
C SER A 315 5.28 1.81 43.75
N GLU A 316 5.45 0.67 44.40
CA GLU A 316 4.79 0.36 45.70
C GLU A 316 5.87 0.28 46.76
N PRO A 317 5.62 0.84 47.93
CA PRO A 317 6.54 0.71 49.05
C PRO A 317 6.64 -0.77 49.46
N VAL A 318 7.86 -1.25 49.54
CA VAL A 318 8.14 -2.66 49.89
C VAL A 318 9.29 -2.72 50.90
N THR A 319 9.23 -3.73 51.76
CA THR A 319 10.34 -4.10 52.67
C THR A 319 10.98 -5.36 52.16
N VAL A 320 12.23 -5.27 51.78
CA VAL A 320 13.07 -6.43 51.38
C VAL A 320 13.76 -6.99 52.61
N VAL A 321 13.66 -8.29 52.81
CA VAL A 321 14.25 -8.99 53.97
C VAL A 321 15.15 -10.10 53.47
N VAL A 322 16.39 -10.15 53.94
CA VAL A 322 17.39 -11.18 53.63
C VAL A 322 17.68 -11.98 54.89
N SER A 323 17.66 -13.31 54.76
CA SER A 323 17.99 -14.22 55.85
C SER A 323 19.47 -14.64 55.87
N GLN A 324 19.98 -15.19 56.98
CA GLN A 324 21.36 -15.66 57.10
C GLN A 324 21.77 -16.75 56.09
N LYS A 325 20.82 -17.55 55.64
CA LYS A 325 21.03 -18.56 54.60
C LYS A 325 20.87 -18.02 53.17
N GLY A 326 20.70 -16.69 53.00
CA GLY A 326 20.61 -16.03 51.68
C GLY A 326 19.21 -16.09 51.02
N TYR A 327 18.16 -16.42 51.74
CA TYR A 327 16.79 -16.29 51.18
C TYR A 327 16.37 -14.83 51.20
N VAL A 328 15.93 -14.34 50.07
CA VAL A 328 15.40 -12.98 49.92
C VAL A 328 13.87 -13.07 49.79
N ARG A 329 13.15 -12.23 50.51
CA ARG A 329 11.73 -12.04 50.36
C ARG A 329 11.37 -10.57 50.34
N CYS A 330 10.32 -10.23 49.62
CA CYS A 330 9.75 -8.89 49.57
C CYS A 330 8.39 -8.91 50.23
N ARG A 331 8.06 -7.87 50.98
CA ARG A 331 6.73 -7.67 51.62
C ARG A 331 6.24 -6.27 51.31
N THR A 332 4.97 -6.16 50.91
CA THR A 332 4.35 -4.88 50.56
C THR A 332 4.21 -4.02 51.84
N GLY A 333 4.55 -2.73 51.70
CA GLY A 333 4.52 -1.72 52.75
C GLY A 333 5.87 -1.55 53.49
N HIS A 334 6.03 -0.42 54.11
CA HIS A 334 7.15 -0.09 55.02
C HIS A 334 6.75 -0.32 56.49
N GLY A 335 7.69 -0.20 57.44
CA GLY A 335 7.44 -0.33 58.86
C GLY A 335 7.32 -1.75 59.40
N HIS A 336 7.75 -2.77 58.60
CA HIS A 336 7.72 -4.17 59.05
C HIS A 336 8.92 -4.48 59.94
N ASP A 337 8.69 -4.97 61.16
CA ASP A 337 9.76 -5.52 62.00
C ASP A 337 10.21 -6.87 61.44
N ALA A 338 11.26 -6.84 60.62
CA ALA A 338 11.81 -8.03 59.97
C ALA A 338 12.34 -9.10 60.94
N LYS A 339 12.70 -8.72 62.18
CA LYS A 339 13.14 -9.64 63.24
C LYS A 339 12.04 -10.53 63.78
N LEU A 340 10.83 -10.04 63.75
CA LEU A 340 9.60 -10.78 64.22
C LEU A 340 8.98 -11.66 63.13
N MET A 341 9.53 -11.66 61.93
CA MET A 341 9.01 -12.51 60.85
C MET A 341 9.40 -13.98 61.01
N SER A 342 8.57 -14.86 60.48
CA SER A 342 8.85 -16.32 60.45
C SER A 342 9.94 -16.63 59.41
N TYR A 343 10.96 -17.36 59.80
CA TYR A 343 12.02 -17.87 58.96
C TYR A 343 11.93 -19.41 58.82
N LYS A 344 12.64 -19.97 57.86
CA LYS A 344 12.73 -21.43 57.71
C LYS A 344 13.48 -22.02 58.92
N GLN A 345 13.21 -23.29 59.23
CA GLN A 345 13.85 -23.98 60.35
C GLN A 345 15.38 -23.88 60.29
N GLY A 346 15.97 -23.35 61.33
CA GLY A 346 17.41 -23.14 61.42
C GLY A 346 17.94 -21.94 60.59
N ASP A 347 17.09 -21.01 60.23
CA ASP A 347 17.45 -19.73 59.58
C ASP A 347 16.99 -18.55 60.45
N SER A 348 17.58 -17.38 60.24
CA SER A 348 17.26 -16.18 61.00
C SER A 348 17.47 -14.91 60.17
N TYR A 349 17.04 -13.79 60.72
CA TYR A 349 17.19 -12.45 60.10
C TYR A 349 18.67 -12.13 59.91
N LEU A 350 19.04 -11.62 58.71
CA LEU A 350 20.34 -11.03 58.39
C LEU A 350 20.23 -9.53 58.20
N TRP A 351 19.38 -9.06 57.27
CA TRP A 351 19.32 -7.68 56.86
C TRP A 351 17.91 -7.35 56.27
N SER A 352 17.52 -6.11 56.34
CA SER A 352 16.32 -5.60 55.67
C SER A 352 16.50 -4.14 55.27
N ALA A 353 15.82 -3.78 54.19
CA ALA A 353 15.71 -2.41 53.72
C ALA A 353 14.28 -2.10 53.29
N GLU A 354 13.88 -0.88 53.50
CA GLU A 354 12.69 -0.29 52.93
C GLU A 354 13.05 0.37 51.64
N CYS A 355 12.35 0.00 50.55
CA CYS A 355 12.59 0.47 49.18
C CYS A 355 11.29 0.48 48.38
N GLU A 356 11.38 0.96 47.16
CA GLU A 356 10.26 0.90 46.20
C GLU A 356 10.38 -0.37 45.36
N SER A 357 9.23 -0.92 44.92
CA SER A 357 9.19 -2.13 44.09
C SER A 357 9.94 -2.01 42.75
N THR A 358 10.23 -0.77 42.33
CA THR A 358 10.96 -0.43 41.11
C THR A 358 12.45 -0.36 41.29
N GLU A 359 12.95 -0.37 42.55
CA GLU A 359 14.38 -0.30 42.84
C GLU A 359 15.09 -1.65 42.64
N THR A 360 16.31 -1.62 42.17
CA THR A 360 17.12 -2.83 41.93
C THR A 360 17.95 -3.17 43.15
N LEU A 361 17.69 -4.33 43.76
CA LEU A 361 18.51 -4.88 44.84
C LEU A 361 19.73 -5.61 44.23
N ILE A 362 20.94 -5.13 44.56
CA ILE A 362 22.18 -5.78 44.17
C ILE A 362 22.72 -6.55 45.38
N VAL A 363 22.85 -7.86 45.26
CA VAL A 363 23.38 -8.75 46.30
C VAL A 363 24.75 -9.30 45.87
N CYS A 364 25.78 -9.04 46.68
CA CYS A 364 27.12 -9.62 46.48
C CYS A 364 27.27 -10.88 47.33
N GLY A 365 27.45 -12.00 46.71
CA GLY A 365 27.67 -13.28 47.36
C GLY A 365 29.13 -13.44 47.82
N SER A 366 29.35 -14.25 48.85
CA SER A 366 30.70 -14.60 49.35
C SER A 366 31.58 -15.35 48.31
N ASN A 367 30.94 -15.85 47.24
CA ASN A 367 31.60 -16.47 46.09
C ASN A 367 32.04 -15.46 45.00
N GLY A 368 31.94 -14.16 45.27
CA GLY A 368 32.30 -13.06 44.34
C GLY A 368 31.31 -12.86 43.19
N ARG A 369 30.16 -13.50 43.23
CA ARG A 369 29.10 -13.24 42.23
C ARG A 369 28.11 -12.19 42.74
N THR A 370 27.64 -11.35 41.82
CA THR A 370 26.57 -10.39 42.04
C THR A 370 25.26 -10.97 41.48
N TYR A 371 24.19 -10.73 42.18
CA TYR A 371 22.86 -11.18 41.87
C TYR A 371 21.88 -9.98 41.88
#